data_765ba2b2c33a32658a92b6bc38c87e94
#
_entry.id   765ba2b2c33a32658a92b6bc38c87e94
#
_cell.length_a   1.000
_cell.length_b   1.000
_cell.length_c   1.000
_cell.angle_alpha   90.00
_cell.angle_beta   90.00
_cell.angle_gamma   90.00
#
_symmetry.space_group_name_H-M   'P 1'
#
loop_
_entity.id
_entity.type
_entity.pdbx_description
1 polymer ?
#
loop_
_entity_poly.entity_id
_entity_poly.type
_entity_poly.pdbx_seq_one_letter_code
_entity_poly.pdbx_strand_id
1 'polypeptide(L)'
;TAISSSIERYQRSKETTNYRAFIDAAQPRRRDFFRRLNEVPGATFELVSMRRDLLSLLAENPELGVLDIDLRELFISWFNRGFLVLRPIDWTSPAHILEKIISYEAVHEISSWEDLRRRLAPPDRRCFAFFHPSMPEEPLIFVEVALCAELPSSVQDILSDGREPTPEKEIEYAVFYSISNCQQGLAGISFGHSLIKTVVAELSQERPKLKHFITLSPVPNFARWLARHNIQDGPD
;
A
#
# COMPACT_ATOMS: atom_id res chain seq x y z
N THR A 1 19.66 6.63 -35.56
CA THR A 1 18.72 7.33 -34.64
C THR A 1 19.47 8.31 -33.73
N ALA A 2 18.79 9.30 -33.18
CA ALA A 2 19.40 10.25 -32.22
C ALA A 2 20.05 9.53 -31.01
N ILE A 3 19.43 8.45 -30.54
CA ILE A 3 19.95 7.61 -29.46
C ILE A 3 21.28 6.97 -29.86
N SER A 4 21.36 6.33 -31.05
CA SER A 4 22.58 5.67 -31.53
C SER A 4 23.76 6.64 -31.61
N SER A 5 23.55 7.82 -32.18
CA SER A 5 24.61 8.83 -32.30
C SER A 5 25.01 9.46 -30.97
N SER A 6 24.10 9.57 -30.01
CA SER A 6 24.43 10.11 -28.68
C SER A 6 25.20 9.10 -27.82
N ILE A 7 24.87 7.80 -27.90
CA ILE A 7 25.62 6.75 -27.19
C ILE A 7 27.04 6.59 -27.77
N GLU A 8 27.21 6.65 -29.10
CA GLU A 8 28.54 6.61 -29.71
C GLU A 8 29.42 7.77 -29.27
N ARG A 9 28.88 9.01 -29.21
CA ARG A 9 29.61 10.16 -28.70
C ARG A 9 30.03 9.97 -27.25
N TYR A 10 29.11 9.47 -26.40
CA TYR A 10 29.41 9.21 -24.99
C TYR A 10 30.45 8.07 -24.83
N GLN A 11 30.44 7.07 -25.68
CA GLN A 11 31.44 5.99 -25.64
C GLN A 11 32.85 6.50 -26.01
N ARG A 12 32.94 7.43 -26.96
CA ARG A 12 34.22 8.05 -27.38
C ARG A 12 34.78 9.03 -26.34
N SER A 13 33.90 9.81 -25.72
CA SER A 13 34.27 10.78 -24.70
C SER A 13 33.28 10.71 -23.54
N LYS A 14 33.77 10.30 -22.35
CA LYS A 14 32.95 10.15 -21.11
C LYS A 14 32.64 11.48 -20.44
N GLU A 15 32.60 12.57 -21.19
CA GLU A 15 32.25 13.89 -20.69
C GLU A 15 30.79 13.98 -20.25
N THR A 16 30.54 14.79 -19.23
CA THR A 16 29.19 15.03 -18.67
C THR A 16 28.23 15.56 -19.73
N THR A 17 28.69 16.38 -20.68
CA THR A 17 27.89 16.91 -21.77
C THR A 17 27.37 15.81 -22.69
N ASN A 18 28.22 14.82 -23.05
CA ASN A 18 27.85 13.68 -23.87
C ASN A 18 26.93 12.73 -23.10
N TYR A 19 27.17 12.53 -21.79
CA TYR A 19 26.28 11.77 -20.92
C TYR A 19 24.88 12.39 -20.88
N ARG A 20 24.77 13.72 -20.67
CA ARG A 20 23.48 14.42 -20.66
C ARG A 20 22.76 14.26 -21.99
N ALA A 21 23.46 14.49 -23.12
CA ALA A 21 22.87 14.33 -24.45
C ALA A 21 22.37 12.92 -24.72
N PHE A 22 23.05 11.90 -24.19
CA PHE A 22 22.60 10.50 -24.28
C PHE A 22 21.32 10.27 -23.43
N ILE A 23 21.28 10.72 -22.18
CA ILE A 23 20.10 10.58 -21.31
C ILE A 23 18.89 11.28 -21.94
N ASP A 24 19.06 12.53 -22.39
CA ASP A 24 17.99 13.31 -23.02
C ASP A 24 17.44 12.62 -24.29
N ALA A 25 18.33 12.04 -25.12
CA ALA A 25 17.94 11.32 -26.32
C ALA A 25 17.24 9.98 -26.02
N ALA A 26 17.60 9.33 -24.91
CA ALA A 26 17.05 8.05 -24.49
C ALA A 26 15.72 8.19 -23.72
N GLN A 27 15.43 9.37 -23.18
CA GLN A 27 14.22 9.59 -22.39
C GLN A 27 12.97 9.59 -23.28
N PRO A 28 11.96 8.74 -22.98
CA PRO A 28 10.71 8.72 -23.75
C PRO A 28 9.94 10.03 -23.61
N ARG A 29 9.54 10.63 -24.74
CA ARG A 29 8.72 11.86 -24.75
C ARG A 29 7.39 11.70 -24.01
N ARG A 30 6.88 10.46 -23.91
CA ARG A 30 5.67 10.14 -23.14
C ARG A 30 5.80 10.48 -21.66
N ARG A 31 6.99 10.31 -21.07
CA ARG A 31 7.22 10.68 -19.66
C ARG A 31 7.05 12.17 -19.43
N ASP A 32 7.50 13.01 -20.34
CA ASP A 32 7.30 14.47 -20.25
C ASP A 32 5.83 14.84 -20.40
N PHE A 33 5.11 14.14 -21.26
CA PHE A 33 3.67 14.30 -21.40
C PHE A 33 2.94 13.95 -20.08
N PHE A 34 3.22 12.81 -19.46
CA PHE A 34 2.62 12.44 -18.18
C PHE A 34 3.01 13.39 -17.03
N ARG A 35 4.24 13.89 -17.01
CA ARG A 35 4.65 14.90 -16.03
C ARG A 35 3.83 16.18 -16.17
N ARG A 36 3.62 16.66 -17.39
CA ARG A 36 2.80 17.86 -17.66
C ARG A 36 1.33 17.64 -17.29
N LEU A 37 0.78 16.44 -17.57
CA LEU A 37 -0.56 16.11 -17.13
C LEU A 37 -0.66 16.18 -15.60
N ASN A 38 0.34 15.71 -14.89
CA ASN A 38 0.36 15.71 -13.43
C ASN A 38 0.49 17.10 -12.79
N GLU A 39 0.75 18.15 -13.57
CA GLU A 39 0.73 19.55 -13.11
C GLU A 39 -0.69 20.08 -12.90
N VAL A 40 -1.69 19.42 -13.47
CA VAL A 40 -3.10 19.80 -13.33
C VAL A 40 -3.63 19.32 -11.96
N PRO A 41 -4.31 20.15 -11.19
CA PRO A 41 -4.92 19.75 -9.92
C PRO A 41 -5.84 18.53 -10.10
N GLY A 42 -5.65 17.49 -9.25
CA GLY A 42 -6.42 16.25 -9.32
C GLY A 42 -5.89 15.22 -10.33
N ALA A 43 -5.04 15.60 -11.27
CA ALA A 43 -4.55 14.70 -12.31
C ALA A 43 -3.77 13.49 -11.79
N THR A 44 -3.16 13.57 -10.62
CA THR A 44 -2.47 12.42 -10.01
C THR A 44 -3.42 11.24 -9.83
N PHE A 45 -4.63 11.48 -9.33
CA PHE A 45 -5.66 10.45 -9.16
C PHE A 45 -6.12 9.88 -10.51
N GLU A 46 -6.35 10.76 -11.49
CA GLU A 46 -6.75 10.35 -12.84
C GLU A 46 -5.67 9.49 -13.53
N LEU A 47 -4.40 9.83 -13.35
CA LEU A 47 -3.28 9.04 -13.90
C LEU A 47 -3.16 7.67 -13.21
N VAL A 48 -3.42 7.59 -11.90
CA VAL A 48 -3.48 6.31 -11.18
C VAL A 48 -4.66 5.48 -11.69
N SER A 49 -5.82 6.08 -11.87
CA SER A 49 -7.02 5.42 -12.43
C SER A 49 -6.78 4.96 -13.86
N MET A 50 -6.18 5.80 -14.70
CA MET A 50 -5.79 5.43 -16.07
C MET A 50 -4.84 4.21 -16.09
N ARG A 51 -3.86 4.15 -15.17
CA ARG A 51 -2.98 2.98 -15.10
C ARG A 51 -3.73 1.73 -14.63
N ARG A 52 -4.69 1.83 -13.72
CA ARG A 52 -5.57 0.70 -13.35
C ARG A 52 -6.25 0.12 -14.59
N ASP A 53 -6.83 1.00 -15.43
CA ASP A 53 -7.53 0.59 -16.64
C ASP A 53 -6.54 0.01 -17.68
N LEU A 54 -5.36 0.63 -17.82
CA LEU A 54 -4.28 0.11 -18.67
C LEU A 54 -3.87 -1.31 -18.26
N LEU A 55 -3.70 -1.58 -16.97
CA LEU A 55 -3.30 -2.89 -16.46
C LEU A 55 -4.32 -3.99 -16.83
N SER A 56 -5.61 -3.66 -16.88
CA SER A 56 -6.66 -4.61 -17.30
C SER A 56 -6.58 -4.95 -18.81
N LEU A 57 -6.01 -4.08 -19.62
CA LEU A 57 -5.91 -4.23 -21.08
C LEU A 57 -4.63 -4.94 -21.53
N LEU A 58 -3.61 -5.05 -20.70
CA LEU A 58 -2.28 -5.56 -21.08
C LEU A 58 -2.29 -7.01 -21.56
N ALA A 59 -3.21 -7.83 -21.07
CA ALA A 59 -3.30 -9.23 -21.49
C ALA A 59 -3.68 -9.38 -22.96
N GLU A 60 -4.55 -8.49 -23.47
CA GLU A 60 -5.02 -8.48 -24.84
C GLU A 60 -4.19 -7.56 -25.76
N ASN A 61 -3.48 -6.59 -25.17
CA ASN A 61 -2.72 -5.56 -25.88
C ASN A 61 -1.31 -5.40 -25.31
N PRO A 62 -0.41 -6.38 -25.51
CA PRO A 62 0.94 -6.38 -24.92
C PRO A 62 1.79 -5.17 -25.33
N GLU A 63 1.53 -4.56 -26.48
CA GLU A 63 2.22 -3.36 -26.98
C GLU A 63 2.02 -2.14 -26.07
N LEU A 64 0.93 -2.11 -25.31
CA LEU A 64 0.68 -1.05 -24.31
C LEU A 64 1.61 -1.16 -23.08
N GLY A 65 2.35 -2.26 -22.92
CA GLY A 65 3.29 -2.45 -21.83
C GLY A 65 4.36 -1.37 -21.72
N VAL A 66 4.70 -0.70 -22.82
CA VAL A 66 5.63 0.44 -22.79
C VAL A 66 5.06 1.65 -22.03
N LEU A 67 3.73 1.82 -22.02
CA LEU A 67 3.05 2.87 -21.25
C LEU A 67 3.06 2.54 -19.76
N ASP A 68 2.83 1.26 -19.43
CA ASP A 68 2.90 0.80 -18.04
C ASP A 68 4.29 1.00 -17.44
N ILE A 69 5.35 0.68 -18.20
CA ILE A 69 6.74 0.92 -17.76
C ILE A 69 6.95 2.41 -17.43
N ASP A 70 6.55 3.30 -18.35
CA ASP A 70 6.74 4.75 -18.17
C ASP A 70 5.95 5.30 -16.98
N LEU A 71 4.68 4.90 -16.81
CA LEU A 71 3.85 5.31 -15.69
C LEU A 71 4.38 4.76 -14.35
N ARG A 72 4.76 3.48 -14.34
CA ARG A 72 5.31 2.84 -13.13
C ARG A 72 6.57 3.54 -12.64
N GLU A 73 7.50 3.88 -13.52
CA GLU A 73 8.72 4.62 -13.19
C GLU A 73 8.41 6.02 -12.61
N LEU A 74 7.44 6.74 -13.20
CA LEU A 74 6.99 8.02 -12.68
C LEU A 74 6.34 7.87 -11.30
N PHE A 75 5.47 6.87 -11.12
CA PHE A 75 4.79 6.64 -9.85
C PHE A 75 5.74 6.20 -8.73
N ILE A 76 6.77 5.41 -9.02
CA ILE A 76 7.83 5.10 -8.04
C ILE A 76 8.48 6.40 -7.52
N SER A 77 8.68 7.39 -8.39
CA SER A 77 9.23 8.69 -8.02
C SER A 77 8.23 9.55 -7.24
N TRP A 78 6.98 9.63 -7.72
CA TRP A 78 5.97 10.51 -7.12
C TRP A 78 5.44 9.98 -5.78
N PHE A 79 5.26 8.69 -5.65
CA PHE A 79 4.73 8.03 -4.46
C PHE A 79 5.82 7.46 -3.55
N ASN A 80 7.03 8.04 -3.56
CA ASN A 80 8.04 7.60 -2.62
C ASN A 80 7.67 8.02 -1.18
N ARG A 81 8.21 7.29 -0.21
CA ARG A 81 7.90 7.45 1.21
C ARG A 81 7.98 8.90 1.71
N GLY A 82 8.90 9.70 1.19
CA GLY A 82 9.13 11.07 1.64
C GLY A 82 7.94 12.01 1.40
N PHE A 83 7.03 11.65 0.50
CA PHE A 83 5.83 12.44 0.19
C PHE A 83 4.55 11.89 0.85
N LEU A 84 4.61 10.69 1.42
CA LEU A 84 3.42 10.07 2.00
C LEU A 84 3.15 10.58 3.41
N VAL A 85 1.89 10.85 3.68
CA VAL A 85 1.39 11.32 4.99
C VAL A 85 0.63 10.18 5.66
N LEU A 86 1.09 9.78 6.86
CA LEU A 86 0.34 8.86 7.71
C LEU A 86 -0.79 9.63 8.39
N ARG A 87 -2.00 9.08 8.34
CA ARG A 87 -3.17 9.58 9.10
C ARG A 87 -3.80 8.45 9.89
N PRO A 88 -4.16 8.69 11.15
CA PRO A 88 -5.06 7.78 11.87
C PRO A 88 -6.45 7.83 11.23
N ILE A 89 -7.08 6.68 11.16
CA ILE A 89 -8.47 6.51 10.74
C ILE A 89 -9.26 6.01 11.94
N ASP A 90 -10.24 6.76 12.36
CA ASP A 90 -11.09 6.45 13.48
C ASP A 90 -12.56 6.77 13.16
N TRP A 91 -13.45 6.54 14.13
CA TRP A 91 -14.88 6.76 13.93
C TRP A 91 -15.28 8.23 13.73
N THR A 92 -14.37 9.19 13.96
CA THR A 92 -14.56 10.63 13.71
C THR A 92 -14.07 11.06 12.33
N SER A 93 -13.43 10.16 11.59
CA SER A 93 -12.96 10.39 10.23
C SER A 93 -14.13 10.69 9.28
N PRO A 94 -13.92 11.50 8.23
CA PRO A 94 -14.98 11.81 7.27
C PRO A 94 -15.63 10.56 6.67
N ALA A 95 -16.96 10.54 6.55
CA ALA A 95 -17.72 9.38 6.10
C ALA A 95 -17.23 8.82 4.75
N HIS A 96 -16.86 9.69 3.80
CA HIS A 96 -16.34 9.27 2.49
C HIS A 96 -14.99 8.52 2.60
N ILE A 97 -14.17 8.80 3.63
CA ILE A 97 -12.95 8.02 3.91
C ILE A 97 -13.34 6.66 4.49
N LEU A 98 -14.29 6.63 5.42
CA LEU A 98 -14.77 5.39 6.03
C LEU A 98 -15.41 4.45 4.98
N GLU A 99 -16.19 4.98 4.05
CA GLU A 99 -16.71 4.21 2.91
C GLU A 99 -15.61 3.59 2.05
N LYS A 100 -14.50 4.32 1.85
CA LYS A 100 -13.33 3.81 1.12
C LYS A 100 -12.62 2.70 1.88
N ILE A 101 -12.50 2.79 3.21
CA ILE A 101 -11.96 1.70 4.02
C ILE A 101 -12.82 0.44 3.85
N ILE A 102 -14.15 0.55 3.93
CA ILE A 102 -15.06 -0.58 3.66
C ILE A 102 -14.80 -1.17 2.27
N SER A 103 -14.76 -0.34 1.23
CA SER A 103 -14.68 -0.81 -0.15
C SER A 103 -13.31 -1.37 -0.54
N TYR A 104 -12.24 -0.93 0.11
CA TYR A 104 -10.86 -1.34 -0.18
C TYR A 104 -10.34 -2.46 0.71
N GLU A 105 -11.09 -2.86 1.74
CA GLU A 105 -10.66 -3.97 2.60
C GLU A 105 -10.62 -5.29 1.79
N ALA A 106 -9.41 -5.82 1.60
CA ALA A 106 -9.15 -6.96 0.74
C ALA A 106 -8.81 -8.25 1.49
N VAL A 107 -8.58 -8.17 2.80
CA VAL A 107 -8.11 -9.29 3.62
C VAL A 107 -9.25 -9.89 4.45
N HIS A 108 -10.02 -9.03 5.13
CA HIS A 108 -11.14 -9.41 5.99
C HIS A 108 -12.32 -8.50 5.69
N GLU A 109 -13.17 -8.90 4.76
CA GLU A 109 -14.32 -8.14 4.28
C GLU A 109 -15.07 -7.43 5.42
N ILE A 110 -15.35 -6.13 5.21
CA ILE A 110 -16.18 -5.32 6.10
C ILE A 110 -17.60 -5.32 5.53
N SER A 111 -18.49 -6.04 6.15
CA SER A 111 -19.83 -6.30 5.62
C SER A 111 -20.85 -5.17 5.91
N SER A 112 -20.57 -4.29 6.87
CA SER A 112 -21.49 -3.25 7.30
C SER A 112 -20.77 -2.11 8.04
N TRP A 113 -21.48 -0.98 8.23
CA TRP A 113 -21.01 0.11 9.07
C TRP A 113 -20.80 -0.29 10.53
N GLU A 114 -21.60 -1.21 11.05
CA GLU A 114 -21.43 -1.71 12.41
C GLU A 114 -20.17 -2.57 12.52
N ASP A 115 -19.86 -3.36 11.49
CA ASP A 115 -18.59 -4.10 11.43
C ASP A 115 -17.38 -3.14 11.40
N LEU A 116 -17.41 -2.11 10.56
CA LEU A 116 -16.38 -1.07 10.56
C LEU A 116 -16.24 -0.40 11.93
N ARG A 117 -17.37 -0.08 12.57
CA ARG A 117 -17.39 0.55 13.90
C ARG A 117 -16.67 -0.29 14.93
N ARG A 118 -16.90 -1.60 14.95
CA ARG A 118 -16.18 -2.53 15.84
C ARG A 118 -14.67 -2.56 15.63
N ARG A 119 -14.21 -2.23 14.42
CA ARG A 119 -12.78 -2.19 14.07
C ARG A 119 -12.12 -0.85 14.36
N LEU A 120 -12.88 0.23 14.49
CA LEU A 120 -12.34 1.58 14.65
C LEU A 120 -12.65 2.23 16.01
N ALA A 121 -13.86 1.99 16.56
CA ALA A 121 -14.32 2.71 17.76
C ALA A 121 -13.74 2.19 19.09
N PRO A 122 -13.47 0.89 19.31
CA PRO A 122 -12.94 0.44 20.57
C PRO A 122 -11.53 0.99 20.85
N PRO A 123 -11.20 1.27 22.14
CA PRO A 123 -9.94 1.89 22.53
C PRO A 123 -8.70 1.02 22.26
N ASP A 124 -8.90 -0.29 22.07
CA ASP A 124 -7.87 -1.26 21.71
C ASP A 124 -7.81 -1.54 20.19
N ARG A 125 -8.36 -0.65 19.38
CA ARG A 125 -8.27 -0.69 17.93
C ARG A 125 -7.56 0.54 17.39
N ARG A 126 -6.77 0.32 16.34
CA ARG A 126 -6.12 1.40 15.58
C ARG A 126 -6.23 1.08 14.10
N CYS A 127 -6.48 2.10 13.32
CA CYS A 127 -6.35 2.04 11.88
C CYS A 127 -5.53 3.24 11.41
N PHE A 128 -4.61 2.99 10.48
CA PHE A 128 -3.78 4.03 9.89
C PHE A 128 -3.75 3.87 8.39
N ALA A 129 -3.71 4.97 7.66
CA ALA A 129 -3.56 4.97 6.21
C ALA A 129 -2.49 5.96 5.75
N PHE A 130 -1.81 5.60 4.67
CA PHE A 130 -1.00 6.56 3.92
C PHE A 130 -1.85 7.26 2.87
N PHE A 131 -1.65 8.58 2.79
CA PHE A 131 -2.19 9.46 1.76
C PHE A 131 -1.06 10.16 1.02
N HIS A 132 -1.33 10.59 -0.21
CA HIS A 132 -0.47 11.49 -0.95
C HIS A 132 -1.05 12.90 -0.94
N PRO A 133 -0.25 13.99 -0.79
CA PRO A 133 -0.76 15.37 -0.79
C PRO A 133 -1.60 15.73 -2.03
N SER A 134 -1.26 15.19 -3.20
CA SER A 134 -2.05 15.39 -4.43
C SER A 134 -3.32 14.51 -4.52
N MET A 135 -3.53 13.62 -3.55
CA MET A 135 -4.69 12.72 -3.46
C MET A 135 -5.16 12.63 -2.00
N PRO A 136 -5.52 13.78 -1.36
CA PRO A 136 -5.73 13.85 0.10
C PRO A 136 -6.96 13.06 0.58
N GLU A 137 -7.89 12.75 -0.32
CA GLU A 137 -9.13 12.03 -0.04
C GLU A 137 -9.08 10.55 -0.46
N GLU A 138 -7.92 10.09 -0.98
CA GLU A 138 -7.73 8.72 -1.47
C GLU A 138 -6.65 8.01 -0.64
N PRO A 139 -7.03 7.07 0.23
CA PRO A 139 -6.05 6.22 0.90
C PRO A 139 -5.29 5.39 -0.14
N LEU A 140 -3.98 5.26 0.01
CA LEU A 140 -3.13 4.46 -0.86
C LEU A 140 -3.01 3.02 -0.36
N ILE A 141 -2.88 2.90 0.94
CA ILE A 141 -2.78 1.65 1.70
C ILE A 141 -3.22 1.94 3.13
N PHE A 142 -3.91 1.03 3.77
CA PHE A 142 -4.21 1.13 5.20
C PHE A 142 -3.88 -0.16 5.94
N VAL A 143 -3.79 -0.04 7.25
CA VAL A 143 -3.54 -1.13 8.17
C VAL A 143 -4.48 -1.06 9.37
N GLU A 144 -5.05 -2.20 9.75
CA GLU A 144 -5.81 -2.37 10.96
C GLU A 144 -4.97 -3.08 12.02
N VAL A 145 -4.98 -2.55 13.24
CA VAL A 145 -4.16 -3.03 14.37
C VAL A 145 -5.06 -3.29 15.58
N ALA A 146 -4.95 -4.47 16.14
CA ALA A 146 -5.52 -4.81 17.44
C ALA A 146 -4.45 -4.71 18.54
N LEU A 147 -4.79 -4.06 19.64
CA LEU A 147 -3.95 -3.96 20.84
C LEU A 147 -4.43 -5.03 21.82
N CYS A 148 -3.57 -5.99 22.14
CA CYS A 148 -3.93 -7.20 22.88
C CYS A 148 -3.07 -7.37 24.13
N ALA A 149 -3.60 -8.05 25.15
CA ALA A 149 -2.84 -8.44 26.33
C ALA A 149 -1.89 -9.61 26.04
N GLU A 150 -2.30 -10.50 25.15
CA GLU A 150 -1.54 -11.68 24.73
C GLU A 150 -1.65 -11.89 23.23
N LEU A 151 -0.84 -12.79 22.67
CA LEU A 151 -0.90 -13.12 21.25
C LEU A 151 -2.20 -13.87 20.92
N PRO A 152 -3.09 -13.32 20.08
CA PRO A 152 -4.32 -14.02 19.68
C PRO A 152 -4.00 -15.27 18.87
N SER A 153 -4.78 -16.33 19.09
CA SER A 153 -4.59 -17.60 18.39
C SER A 153 -5.10 -17.56 16.95
N SER A 154 -6.05 -16.66 16.67
CA SER A 154 -6.63 -16.49 15.34
C SER A 154 -7.08 -15.06 15.08
N VAL A 155 -7.29 -14.72 13.81
CA VAL A 155 -7.91 -13.43 13.43
C VAL A 155 -9.38 -13.38 13.83
N GLN A 156 -10.06 -14.53 13.91
CA GLN A 156 -11.46 -14.64 14.34
C GLN A 156 -11.63 -14.14 15.78
N ASP A 157 -10.67 -14.38 16.65
CA ASP A 157 -10.68 -13.86 18.03
C ASP A 157 -10.65 -12.34 18.06
N ILE A 158 -9.92 -11.73 17.13
CA ILE A 158 -9.84 -10.27 16.97
C ILE A 158 -11.14 -9.70 16.42
N LEU A 159 -11.79 -10.38 15.47
CA LEU A 159 -12.96 -9.90 14.75
C LEU A 159 -14.30 -10.33 15.35
N SER A 160 -14.29 -11.15 16.40
CA SER A 160 -15.50 -11.71 17.01
C SER A 160 -16.44 -10.64 17.56
N ASP A 161 -17.74 -10.87 17.40
CA ASP A 161 -18.80 -10.05 17.98
C ASP A 161 -18.84 -10.25 19.51
N GLY A 162 -19.15 -9.19 20.25
CA GLY A 162 -19.35 -9.27 21.70
C GLY A 162 -18.09 -9.43 22.55
N ARG A 163 -16.89 -9.34 21.95
CA ARG A 163 -15.65 -9.31 22.73
C ARG A 163 -15.56 -8.04 23.56
N GLU A 164 -14.99 -8.15 24.75
CA GLU A 164 -14.65 -6.99 25.57
C GLU A 164 -13.34 -6.35 25.10
N PRO A 165 -13.22 -5.01 25.10
CA PRO A 165 -11.96 -4.33 24.79
C PRO A 165 -10.87 -4.70 25.81
N THR A 166 -9.65 -4.87 25.33
CA THR A 166 -8.49 -5.12 26.19
C THR A 166 -8.23 -3.91 27.10
N PRO A 167 -8.17 -4.09 28.43
CA PRO A 167 -7.85 -3.01 29.35
C PRO A 167 -6.48 -2.39 29.04
N GLU A 168 -6.40 -1.06 29.03
CA GLU A 168 -5.20 -0.33 28.59
C GLU A 168 -3.90 -0.76 29.28
N LYS A 169 -4.00 -1.05 30.61
CA LYS A 169 -2.85 -1.47 31.42
C LYS A 169 -2.33 -2.87 31.10
N GLU A 170 -3.12 -3.68 30.40
CA GLU A 170 -2.81 -5.07 30.06
C GLU A 170 -2.27 -5.20 28.62
N ILE A 171 -2.29 -4.13 27.82
CA ILE A 171 -1.83 -4.16 26.43
C ILE A 171 -0.32 -4.33 26.38
N GLU A 172 0.14 -5.43 25.78
CA GLU A 172 1.55 -5.74 25.52
C GLU A 172 1.85 -5.98 24.03
N TYR A 173 0.83 -6.29 23.22
CA TYR A 173 0.95 -6.65 21.80
C TYR A 173 0.21 -5.68 20.89
N ALA A 174 0.84 -5.31 19.77
CA ALA A 174 0.19 -4.69 18.62
C ALA A 174 0.16 -5.70 17.48
N VAL A 175 -1.02 -6.14 17.11
CA VAL A 175 -1.25 -7.18 16.10
C VAL A 175 -1.82 -6.54 14.85
N PHE A 176 -1.01 -6.49 13.79
CA PHE A 176 -1.39 -6.02 12.46
C PHE A 176 -2.13 -7.14 11.76
N TYR A 177 -3.45 -7.09 11.69
CA TYR A 177 -4.26 -8.19 11.18
C TYR A 177 -4.83 -7.97 9.78
N SER A 178 -4.89 -6.71 9.31
CA SER A 178 -5.21 -6.40 7.93
C SER A 178 -4.27 -5.33 7.37
N ILE A 179 -3.79 -5.52 6.14
CA ILE A 179 -3.01 -4.56 5.37
C ILE A 179 -3.56 -4.57 3.95
N SER A 180 -4.28 -3.51 3.57
CA SER A 180 -5.01 -3.45 2.31
C SER A 180 -4.50 -2.33 1.41
N ASN A 181 -4.06 -2.70 0.19
CA ASN A 181 -3.73 -1.74 -0.86
C ASN A 181 -5.03 -1.22 -1.50
N CYS A 182 -5.18 0.10 -1.54
CA CYS A 182 -6.41 0.74 -2.01
C CYS A 182 -6.39 1.05 -3.51
N GLN A 183 -5.22 1.29 -4.08
CA GLN A 183 -5.08 1.81 -5.43
C GLN A 183 -4.50 0.76 -6.38
N GLN A 184 -5.35 0.09 -7.14
CA GLN A 184 -4.92 -0.92 -8.13
C GLN A 184 -3.96 -0.34 -9.18
N GLY A 185 -4.11 0.93 -9.55
CA GLY A 185 -3.21 1.63 -10.44
C GLY A 185 -1.78 1.80 -9.90
N LEU A 186 -1.56 1.56 -8.61
CA LEU A 186 -0.23 1.53 -7.98
C LEU A 186 0.31 0.11 -7.80
N ALA A 187 -0.27 -0.90 -8.47
CA ALA A 187 0.23 -2.26 -8.41
C ALA A 187 1.73 -2.34 -8.78
N GLY A 188 2.48 -3.12 -8.01
CA GLY A 188 3.93 -3.25 -8.17
C GLY A 188 4.77 -2.10 -7.58
N ILE A 189 4.13 -1.15 -6.88
CA ILE A 189 4.79 -0.11 -6.08
C ILE A 189 4.54 -0.44 -4.60
N SER A 190 5.62 -0.70 -3.85
CA SER A 190 5.51 -1.21 -2.49
C SER A 190 5.46 -0.10 -1.44
N PHE A 191 4.39 -0.08 -0.65
CA PHE A 191 4.21 0.82 0.49
C PHE A 191 4.17 0.07 1.84
N GLY A 192 3.77 -1.20 1.85
CA GLY A 192 3.43 -1.95 3.06
C GLY A 192 4.53 -2.00 4.10
N HIS A 193 5.77 -2.32 3.69
CA HIS A 193 6.91 -2.34 4.61
C HIS A 193 7.18 -0.99 5.27
N SER A 194 7.02 0.09 4.53
CA SER A 194 7.18 1.46 5.04
C SER A 194 6.05 1.84 5.99
N LEU A 195 4.81 1.46 5.66
CA LEU A 195 3.64 1.70 6.50
C LEU A 195 3.80 1.04 7.86
N ILE A 196 4.08 -0.27 7.88
CA ILE A 196 4.26 -1.01 9.14
C ILE A 196 5.32 -0.34 10.03
N LYS A 197 6.49 -0.02 9.49
CA LYS A 197 7.56 0.64 10.27
C LYS A 197 7.15 2.00 10.83
N THR A 198 6.40 2.78 10.04
CA THR A 198 5.93 4.10 10.49
C THR A 198 4.88 3.96 11.58
N VAL A 199 3.94 3.02 11.42
CA VAL A 199 2.92 2.74 12.44
C VAL A 199 3.53 2.17 13.72
N VAL A 200 4.54 1.30 13.63
CA VAL A 200 5.30 0.81 14.80
C VAL A 200 5.93 1.98 15.56
N ALA A 201 6.54 2.94 14.85
CA ALA A 201 7.13 4.12 15.48
C ALA A 201 6.07 4.99 16.18
N GLU A 202 4.92 5.22 15.54
CA GLU A 202 3.80 5.98 16.07
C GLU A 202 3.23 5.31 17.33
N LEU A 203 2.94 4.01 17.27
CA LEU A 203 2.42 3.25 18.40
C LEU A 203 3.43 3.16 19.55
N SER A 204 4.72 3.10 19.27
CA SER A 204 5.76 3.10 20.30
C SER A 204 5.87 4.45 21.04
N GLN A 205 5.57 5.56 20.36
CA GLN A 205 5.48 6.88 20.98
C GLN A 205 4.19 7.03 21.80
N GLU A 206 3.04 6.60 21.25
CA GLU A 206 1.76 6.62 21.97
C GLU A 206 1.80 5.75 23.23
N ARG A 207 2.45 4.57 23.14
CA ARG A 207 2.46 3.54 24.19
C ARG A 207 3.87 3.00 24.45
N PRO A 208 4.68 3.68 25.26
CA PRO A 208 6.07 3.27 25.53
C PRO A 208 6.22 1.88 26.20
N LYS A 209 5.14 1.35 26.75
CA LYS A 209 5.10 0.01 27.38
C LYS A 209 4.82 -1.12 26.39
N LEU A 210 4.43 -0.80 25.17
CA LEU A 210 4.13 -1.77 24.13
C LEU A 210 5.44 -2.48 23.70
N LYS A 211 5.47 -3.82 23.81
CA LYS A 211 6.68 -4.61 23.66
C LYS A 211 6.74 -5.38 22.34
N HIS A 212 5.58 -5.83 21.86
CA HIS A 212 5.51 -6.80 20.77
C HIS A 212 4.72 -6.25 19.59
N PHE A 213 5.29 -6.34 18.39
CA PHE A 213 4.65 -5.94 17.14
C PHE A 213 4.63 -7.15 16.20
N ILE A 214 3.43 -7.62 15.86
CA ILE A 214 3.23 -8.88 15.15
C ILE A 214 2.30 -8.66 13.97
N THR A 215 2.54 -9.35 12.86
CA THR A 215 1.63 -9.39 11.71
C THR A 215 0.94 -10.75 11.66
N LEU A 216 -0.40 -10.75 11.53
CA LEU A 216 -1.18 -11.90 11.14
C LEU A 216 -1.51 -11.74 9.65
N SER A 217 -0.76 -12.43 8.81
CA SER A 217 -0.93 -12.32 7.36
C SER A 217 -1.40 -13.67 6.80
N PRO A 218 -2.41 -13.68 5.90
CA PRO A 218 -2.79 -14.90 5.22
C PRO A 218 -1.62 -15.40 4.37
N VAL A 219 -1.47 -16.74 4.30
CA VAL A 219 -0.51 -17.37 3.39
C VAL A 219 -1.27 -17.81 2.14
N PRO A 220 -1.23 -17.03 1.05
CA PRO A 220 -1.99 -17.35 -0.15
C PRO A 220 -1.63 -18.73 -0.70
N ASN A 221 -2.65 -19.51 -1.09
CA ASN A 221 -2.51 -20.86 -1.65
C ASN A 221 -1.92 -21.94 -0.70
N PHE A 222 -1.63 -21.63 0.57
CA PHE A 222 -1.05 -22.62 1.50
C PHE A 222 -1.97 -23.83 1.68
N ALA A 223 -3.26 -23.64 1.96
CA ALA A 223 -4.22 -24.72 2.09
C ALA A 223 -4.30 -25.59 0.83
N ARG A 224 -4.26 -24.97 -0.36
CA ARG A 224 -4.24 -25.68 -1.65
C ARG A 224 -2.94 -26.46 -1.85
N TRP A 225 -1.82 -25.88 -1.46
CA TRP A 225 -0.51 -26.53 -1.51
C TRP A 225 -0.50 -27.74 -0.56
N LEU A 226 -0.98 -27.58 0.68
CA LEU A 226 -1.07 -28.64 1.69
C LEU A 226 -1.91 -29.81 1.19
N ALA A 227 -3.11 -29.53 0.64
CA ALA A 227 -4.00 -30.56 0.08
C ALA A 227 -3.37 -31.34 -1.09
N ARG A 228 -2.52 -30.70 -1.90
CA ARG A 228 -1.82 -31.35 -3.03
C ARG A 228 -0.65 -32.24 -2.58
N HIS A 229 -0.04 -31.97 -1.44
CA HIS A 229 1.15 -32.67 -0.96
C HIS A 229 0.83 -33.75 0.05
N ASN A 230 -0.47 -34.02 0.33
CA ASN A 230 -0.94 -35.08 1.27
C ASN A 230 -0.15 -35.09 2.60
N ILE A 231 0.25 -33.92 3.08
CA ILE A 231 0.84 -33.80 4.41
C ILE A 231 -0.34 -33.91 5.40
N GLN A 232 -0.71 -35.13 5.69
CA GLN A 232 -1.55 -35.49 6.82
C GLN A 232 -0.61 -35.55 8.02
N ASP A 233 -0.92 -34.74 9.02
CA ASP A 233 -0.40 -34.73 10.38
C ASP A 233 1.14 -34.59 10.51
N GLY A 234 1.54 -33.44 11.13
CA GLY A 234 2.86 -33.31 11.71
C GLY A 234 3.05 -34.34 12.84
N PRO A 235 4.29 -34.60 13.22
CA PRO A 235 4.57 -35.47 14.36
C PRO A 235 3.94 -34.91 15.63
N ASP A 236 3.34 -35.77 16.44
CA ASP A 236 2.80 -35.53 17.77
C ASP A 236 3.77 -34.80 18.69
#